data_b4f4843b944ca0a93e872a9b5bf1435d
#
_entry.id   b4f4843b944ca0a93e872a9b5bf1435d
#
_cell.length_a   1.000
_cell.length_b   1.000
_cell.length_c   1.000
_cell.angle_alpha   90.00
_cell.angle_beta   90.00
_cell.angle_gamma   90.00
#
_symmetry.space_group_name_H-M   'P 1'
#
loop_
_entity.id
_entity.type
_entity.pdbx_description
1 polymer ?
#
loop_
_entity_poly.entity_id
_entity_poly.type
_entity_poly.pdbx_seq_one_letter_code
_entity_poly.pdbx_strand_id
1 'polypeptide(L)'
;KTTLPVPLAKDGVPILQTAWDALESVLDSPRRNGILRKVFDRYGVVLVVEGSDVAQNRRIRSMADAGVSEITAKLPGLEKEIQRPPVVEVISVVDSGAEQAFLWSLGVQEGSSAPQVVMLYGRGRMIGPVLSGERLSQSSVSAILATIGLNCECGLDRKWMQGVMVPLKWDRDRKQEIAKQLGFNPESPEIRIEMSQILAKGGPGQGIKRSKI
;
A
#
# COMPACT_ATOMS: atom_id res chain seq x y z
N LYS A 1 10.49 -13.10 -6.07
CA LYS A 1 10.81 -13.80 -4.80
C LYS A 1 11.56 -12.79 -3.94
N THR A 2 10.99 -12.43 -2.81
CA THR A 2 11.65 -11.56 -1.83
C THR A 2 12.16 -12.46 -0.72
N THR A 3 13.45 -12.41 -0.45
CA THR A 3 14.05 -13.08 0.71
C THR A 3 13.95 -12.12 1.90
N LEU A 4 13.31 -12.56 2.98
CA LEU A 4 13.33 -11.82 4.23
C LEU A 4 14.60 -12.22 4.99
N PRO A 5 15.48 -11.27 5.37
CA PRO A 5 16.58 -11.59 6.25
C PRO A 5 16.00 -12.00 7.61
N VAL A 6 16.46 -13.13 8.13
CA VAL A 6 16.17 -13.52 9.51
C VAL A 6 17.14 -12.74 10.39
N PRO A 7 16.66 -12.00 11.41
CA PRO A 7 17.57 -11.30 12.31
C PRO A 7 18.52 -12.29 12.99
N LEU A 8 19.77 -11.88 13.17
CA LEU A 8 20.74 -12.66 13.91
C LEU A 8 20.23 -12.88 15.34
N ALA A 9 20.51 -14.06 15.89
CA ALA A 9 20.15 -14.36 17.26
C ALA A 9 20.72 -13.29 18.21
N LYS A 10 19.87 -12.78 19.09
CA LYS A 10 20.31 -11.88 20.16
C LYS A 10 20.93 -12.71 21.27
N ASP A 11 21.95 -12.17 21.92
CA ASP A 11 22.60 -12.84 23.05
C ASP A 11 21.56 -13.26 24.10
N GLY A 12 21.57 -14.55 24.45
CA GLY A 12 20.65 -15.14 25.44
C GLY A 12 19.25 -15.52 24.90
N VAL A 13 18.93 -15.26 23.63
CA VAL A 13 17.65 -15.69 23.04
C VAL A 13 17.87 -16.87 22.09
N PRO A 14 17.11 -17.98 22.25
CA PRO A 14 17.21 -19.11 21.34
C PRO A 14 16.91 -18.67 19.89
N ILE A 15 17.68 -19.20 18.94
CA ILE A 15 17.51 -18.86 17.51
C ILE A 15 16.10 -19.15 17.00
N LEU A 16 15.45 -20.19 17.50
CA LEU A 16 14.08 -20.53 17.19
C LEU A 16 13.09 -19.42 17.64
N GLN A 17 13.30 -18.85 18.82
CA GLN A 17 12.46 -17.75 19.31
C GLN A 17 12.67 -16.51 18.46
N THR A 18 13.91 -16.16 18.13
CA THR A 18 14.22 -15.02 17.25
C THR A 18 13.58 -15.18 15.87
N ALA A 19 13.63 -16.39 15.31
CA ALA A 19 12.99 -16.69 14.03
C ALA A 19 11.46 -16.61 14.12
N TRP A 20 10.89 -17.06 15.23
CA TRP A 20 9.44 -17.00 15.46
C TRP A 20 8.94 -15.56 15.60
N ASP A 21 9.62 -14.77 16.41
CA ASP A 21 9.32 -13.34 16.59
C ASP A 21 9.39 -12.57 15.25
N ALA A 22 10.40 -12.90 14.43
CA ALA A 22 10.53 -12.35 13.09
C ALA A 22 9.35 -12.74 12.18
N LEU A 23 8.92 -14.00 12.22
CA LEU A 23 7.76 -14.48 11.47
C LEU A 23 6.46 -13.82 11.95
N GLU A 24 6.28 -13.66 13.25
CA GLU A 24 5.13 -12.96 13.81
C GLU A 24 5.08 -11.50 13.34
N SER A 25 6.21 -10.80 13.34
CA SER A 25 6.29 -9.43 12.84
C SER A 25 5.92 -9.30 11.36
N VAL A 26 6.17 -10.36 10.56
CA VAL A 26 5.72 -10.42 9.16
C VAL A 26 4.21 -10.55 9.07
N LEU A 27 3.60 -11.29 9.99
CA LEU A 27 2.16 -11.58 9.96
C LEU A 27 1.32 -10.50 10.65
N ASP A 28 1.84 -9.89 11.70
CA ASP A 28 1.11 -8.92 12.52
C ASP A 28 2.01 -7.76 12.96
N SER A 29 1.55 -6.54 12.70
CA SER A 29 2.19 -5.32 13.11
C SER A 29 1.11 -4.30 13.46
N PRO A 30 1.15 -3.68 14.66
CA PRO A 30 0.18 -2.67 15.07
C PRO A 30 0.12 -1.47 14.12
N ARG A 31 1.26 -1.02 13.62
CA ARG A 31 1.37 0.08 12.66
C ARG A 31 0.73 -0.29 11.32
N ARG A 32 1.11 -1.42 10.77
CA ARG A 32 0.54 -1.94 9.53
C ARG A 32 -0.97 -2.10 9.64
N ASN A 33 -1.44 -2.66 10.74
CA ASN A 33 -2.88 -2.80 11.01
C ASN A 33 -3.58 -1.44 11.06
N GLY A 34 -2.99 -0.43 11.68
CA GLY A 34 -3.50 0.94 11.70
C GLY A 34 -3.56 1.57 10.31
N ILE A 35 -2.48 1.43 9.53
CA ILE A 35 -2.40 1.92 8.14
C ILE A 35 -3.49 1.26 7.28
N LEU A 36 -3.66 -0.05 7.42
CA LEU A 36 -4.63 -0.78 6.63
C LEU A 36 -6.08 -0.44 6.93
N ARG A 37 -6.43 -0.16 8.19
CA ARG A 37 -7.75 0.39 8.52
C ARG A 37 -8.00 1.69 7.75
N LYS A 38 -6.99 2.56 7.67
CA LYS A 38 -7.10 3.82 6.96
C LYS A 38 -7.14 3.64 5.43
N VAL A 39 -6.33 2.74 4.88
CA VAL A 39 -6.39 2.41 3.44
C VAL A 39 -7.78 1.92 3.05
N PHE A 40 -8.43 1.19 3.93
CA PHE A 40 -9.76 0.66 3.69
C PHE A 40 -10.86 1.73 3.78
N ASP A 41 -10.71 2.64 4.75
CA ASP A 41 -11.69 3.69 5.05
C ASP A 41 -11.55 4.94 4.17
N ARG A 42 -10.43 5.09 3.47
CA ARG A 42 -10.06 6.31 2.75
C ARG A 42 -9.80 6.04 1.27
N TYR A 43 -9.80 7.09 0.51
CA TYR A 43 -9.39 7.06 -0.90
C TYR A 43 -8.01 6.41 -1.12
N GLY A 44 -7.08 6.72 -0.22
CA GLY A 44 -5.75 6.16 -0.20
C GLY A 44 -4.96 6.62 1.01
N VAL A 45 -3.79 6.04 1.20
CA VAL A 45 -2.83 6.44 2.23
C VAL A 45 -1.51 6.80 1.57
N VAL A 46 -1.01 7.98 1.86
CA VAL A 46 0.35 8.43 1.54
C VAL A 46 1.22 8.10 2.75
N LEU A 47 1.99 7.03 2.64
CA LEU A 47 2.88 6.57 3.69
C LEU A 47 4.23 7.25 3.54
N VAL A 48 4.58 8.12 4.48
CA VAL A 48 5.91 8.74 4.61
C VAL A 48 6.75 7.90 5.54
N VAL A 49 7.84 7.35 5.02
CA VAL A 49 8.85 6.65 5.82
C VAL A 49 10.02 7.61 6.02
N GLU A 50 10.27 7.97 7.27
CA GLU A 50 11.31 8.93 7.61
C GLU A 50 12.71 8.36 7.43
N GLY A 51 13.61 9.23 6.95
CA GLY A 51 15.05 9.00 6.98
C GLY A 51 15.70 9.61 8.23
N SER A 52 17.02 9.54 8.31
CA SER A 52 17.76 10.14 9.43
C SER A 52 17.85 11.68 9.36
N ASP A 53 17.55 12.28 8.20
CA ASP A 53 17.56 13.74 8.01
C ASP A 53 16.24 14.37 8.46
N VAL A 54 16.23 14.97 9.64
CA VAL A 54 15.03 15.59 10.24
C VAL A 54 14.50 16.78 9.42
N ALA A 55 15.38 17.54 8.75
CA ALA A 55 14.95 18.67 7.94
C ALA A 55 14.22 18.19 6.68
N GLN A 56 14.76 17.18 6.03
CA GLN A 56 14.09 16.54 4.89
C GLN A 56 12.77 15.87 5.30
N ASN A 57 12.71 15.19 6.44
CA ASN A 57 11.48 14.57 6.93
C ASN A 57 10.34 15.60 7.05
N ARG A 58 10.61 16.77 7.66
CA ARG A 58 9.62 17.86 7.77
C ARG A 58 9.17 18.36 6.39
N ARG A 59 10.13 18.60 5.50
CA ARG A 59 9.83 19.05 4.13
C ARG A 59 8.94 18.06 3.40
N ILE A 60 9.26 16.78 3.48
CA ILE A 60 8.53 15.73 2.75
C ILE A 60 7.13 15.51 3.33
N ARG A 61 6.97 15.59 4.65
CA ARG A 61 5.64 15.58 5.27
C ARG A 61 4.77 16.72 4.73
N SER A 62 5.30 17.95 4.74
CA SER A 62 4.58 19.11 4.18
C SER A 62 4.21 18.94 2.72
N MET A 63 5.09 18.35 1.91
CA MET A 63 4.79 18.08 0.49
C MET A 63 3.73 16.99 0.33
N ALA A 64 3.75 15.96 1.16
CA ALA A 64 2.73 14.91 1.15
C ALA A 64 1.36 15.48 1.54
N ASP A 65 1.30 16.30 2.60
CA ASP A 65 0.07 16.97 3.04
C ASP A 65 -0.47 17.92 1.96
N ALA A 66 0.41 18.67 1.29
CA ALA A 66 0.02 19.53 0.19
C ALA A 66 -0.54 18.74 -1.01
N GLY A 67 0.09 17.60 -1.36
CA GLY A 67 -0.39 16.72 -2.42
C GLY A 67 -1.74 16.09 -2.08
N VAL A 68 -1.94 15.68 -0.83
CA VAL A 68 -3.24 15.20 -0.33
C VAL A 68 -4.30 16.30 -0.36
N SER A 69 -3.95 17.51 0.03
CA SER A 69 -4.87 18.66 -0.03
C SER A 69 -5.27 18.99 -1.47
N GLU A 70 -4.32 18.96 -2.39
CA GLU A 70 -4.56 19.20 -3.82
C GLU A 70 -5.53 18.17 -4.41
N ILE A 71 -5.30 16.88 -4.17
CA ILE A 71 -6.20 15.84 -4.68
C ILE A 71 -7.57 15.91 -4.00
N THR A 72 -7.64 16.24 -2.71
CA THR A 72 -8.88 16.39 -1.97
C THR A 72 -9.77 17.47 -2.60
N ALA A 73 -9.20 18.58 -3.04
CA ALA A 73 -9.91 19.63 -3.74
C ALA A 73 -10.42 19.18 -5.12
N LYS A 74 -9.79 18.20 -5.75
CA LYS A 74 -10.16 17.64 -7.06
C LYS A 74 -11.15 16.48 -6.98
N LEU A 75 -11.35 15.87 -5.80
CA LEU A 75 -12.21 14.70 -5.64
C LEU A 75 -13.62 14.85 -6.20
N PRO A 76 -14.31 16.00 -6.05
CA PRO A 76 -15.66 16.18 -6.60
C PRO A 76 -15.73 16.13 -8.14
N GLY A 77 -14.60 16.33 -8.82
CA GLY A 77 -14.49 16.29 -10.28
C GLY A 77 -13.95 14.98 -10.84
N LEU A 78 -13.63 14.00 -9.98
CA LEU A 78 -13.17 12.69 -10.42
C LEU A 78 -14.36 11.81 -10.83
N GLU A 79 -14.10 10.89 -11.76
CA GLU A 79 -15.14 10.00 -12.29
C GLU A 79 -15.71 9.03 -11.22
N LYS A 80 -14.88 8.63 -10.24
CA LYS A 80 -15.33 7.82 -9.11
C LYS A 80 -15.79 8.72 -7.97
N GLU A 81 -16.98 8.48 -7.47
CA GLU A 81 -17.46 9.10 -6.26
C GLU A 81 -16.63 8.60 -5.06
N ILE A 82 -16.00 9.54 -4.36
CA ILE A 82 -15.11 9.25 -3.25
C ILE A 82 -15.60 9.99 -2.01
N GLN A 83 -16.03 9.21 -1.02
CA GLN A 83 -16.63 9.75 0.18
C GLN A 83 -15.60 10.30 1.19
N ARG A 84 -14.38 9.73 1.19
CA ARG A 84 -13.37 10.08 2.19
C ARG A 84 -12.01 10.36 1.54
N PRO A 85 -11.43 11.54 1.79
CA PRO A 85 -10.18 11.94 1.18
C PRO A 85 -9.02 11.04 1.62
N PRO A 86 -7.89 11.05 0.87
CA PRO A 86 -6.67 10.36 1.28
C PRO A 86 -6.10 10.96 2.57
N VAL A 87 -5.18 10.26 3.20
CA VAL A 87 -4.54 10.67 4.45
C VAL A 87 -3.04 10.40 4.38
N VAL A 88 -2.27 11.24 5.07
CA VAL A 88 -0.82 11.02 5.28
C VAL A 88 -0.63 10.22 6.55
N GLU A 89 0.19 9.16 6.47
CA GLU A 89 0.68 8.37 7.59
C GLU A 89 2.19 8.42 7.64
N VAL A 90 2.75 8.36 8.83
CA VAL A 90 4.19 8.47 9.02
C VAL A 90 4.71 7.27 9.80
N ILE A 91 5.76 6.65 9.28
CA ILE A 91 6.60 5.72 10.04
C ILE A 91 7.88 6.46 10.38
N SER A 92 8.10 6.69 11.67
CA SER A 92 9.31 7.35 12.14
C SER A 92 10.54 6.45 12.02
N VAL A 93 11.72 7.07 12.07
CA VAL A 93 12.99 6.30 12.09
C VAL A 93 13.02 5.30 13.25
N VAL A 94 12.47 5.68 14.41
CA VAL A 94 12.41 4.81 15.60
C VAL A 94 11.50 3.60 15.37
N ASP A 95 10.36 3.82 14.71
CA ASP A 95 9.39 2.76 14.44
C ASP A 95 9.81 1.86 13.27
N SER A 96 10.69 2.34 12.38
CA SER A 96 11.05 1.64 11.13
C SER A 96 11.67 0.26 11.36
N GLY A 97 12.45 0.09 12.43
CA GLY A 97 13.06 -1.19 12.78
C GLY A 97 12.04 -2.26 13.12
N ALA A 98 10.95 -1.90 13.83
CA ALA A 98 9.87 -2.82 14.17
C ALA A 98 9.00 -3.17 12.93
N GLU A 99 8.97 -2.30 11.92
CA GLU A 99 8.18 -2.44 10.70
C GLU A 99 9.00 -2.89 9.49
N GLN A 100 10.21 -3.38 9.71
CA GLN A 100 11.16 -3.73 8.67
C GLN A 100 10.57 -4.66 7.61
N ALA A 101 9.91 -5.75 8.02
CA ALA A 101 9.28 -6.70 7.10
C ALA A 101 8.19 -6.05 6.23
N PHE A 102 7.42 -5.14 6.82
CA PHE A 102 6.42 -4.35 6.10
C PHE A 102 7.07 -3.42 5.08
N LEU A 103 8.07 -2.66 5.48
CA LEU A 103 8.77 -1.71 4.61
C LEU A 103 9.49 -2.41 3.46
N TRP A 104 10.12 -3.55 3.70
CA TRP A 104 10.71 -4.37 2.63
C TRP A 104 9.68 -4.87 1.64
N SER A 105 8.50 -5.27 2.11
CA SER A 105 7.42 -5.71 1.21
C SER A 105 7.00 -4.62 0.23
N LEU A 106 7.18 -3.36 0.61
CA LEU A 106 6.91 -2.18 -0.22
C LEU A 106 8.11 -1.73 -1.07
N GLY A 107 9.28 -2.35 -0.91
CA GLY A 107 10.49 -1.94 -1.59
C GLY A 107 11.15 -0.68 -1.04
N VAL A 108 10.81 -0.31 0.20
CA VAL A 108 11.45 0.80 0.92
C VAL A 108 12.86 0.39 1.30
N GLN A 109 13.82 1.29 1.05
CA GLN A 109 15.22 1.07 1.40
C GLN A 109 15.45 1.39 2.88
N GLU A 110 15.96 0.40 3.60
CA GLU A 110 16.35 0.55 5.01
C GLU A 110 17.58 1.44 5.14
N GLY A 111 17.66 2.18 6.25
CA GLY A 111 18.83 3.01 6.58
C GLY A 111 19.03 4.20 5.66
N SER A 112 18.08 4.53 4.81
CA SER A 112 18.16 5.72 3.97
C SER A 112 18.21 6.99 4.82
N SER A 113 19.12 7.91 4.48
CA SER A 113 19.13 9.24 5.10
C SER A 113 17.94 10.08 4.63
N ALA A 114 17.53 9.91 3.37
CA ALA A 114 16.40 10.61 2.79
C ALA A 114 15.09 9.87 3.05
N PRO A 115 14.00 10.59 3.34
CA PRO A 115 12.68 10.00 3.49
C PRO A 115 12.17 9.42 2.16
N GLN A 116 11.31 8.42 2.28
CA GLN A 116 10.68 7.74 1.15
C GLN A 116 9.17 7.82 1.29
N VAL A 117 8.47 7.86 0.17
CA VAL A 117 7.00 7.93 0.14
C VAL A 117 6.43 6.80 -0.70
N VAL A 118 5.43 6.13 -0.15
CA VAL A 118 4.69 5.06 -0.79
C VAL A 118 3.21 5.38 -0.75
N MET A 119 2.49 5.09 -1.81
CA MET A 119 1.05 5.25 -1.82
C MET A 119 0.35 3.90 -1.80
N LEU A 120 -0.63 3.78 -0.92
CA LEU A 120 -1.42 2.58 -0.72
C LEU A 120 -2.90 2.89 -0.97
N TYR A 121 -3.63 1.95 -1.57
CA TYR A 121 -5.06 2.08 -1.83
C TYR A 121 -5.80 0.74 -1.76
N GLY A 122 -7.11 0.81 -1.73
CA GLY A 122 -7.98 -0.35 -1.80
C GLY A 122 -7.73 -1.33 -0.66
N ARG A 123 -7.23 -2.51 -0.95
CA ARG A 123 -6.96 -3.56 0.05
C ARG A 123 -5.50 -3.60 0.49
N GLY A 124 -4.85 -2.45 0.62
CA GLY A 124 -3.42 -2.39 0.95
C GLY A 124 -2.52 -2.68 -0.25
N ARG A 125 -2.97 -2.30 -1.44
CA ARG A 125 -2.14 -2.39 -2.64
C ARG A 125 -1.33 -1.11 -2.81
N MET A 126 -0.07 -1.28 -3.10
CA MET A 126 0.79 -0.16 -3.49
C MET A 126 0.44 0.30 -4.90
N ILE A 127 0.37 1.62 -5.12
CA ILE A 127 0.22 2.25 -6.43
C ILE A 127 1.42 3.15 -6.72
N GLY A 128 1.95 3.03 -7.91
CA GLY A 128 3.16 3.74 -8.33
C GLY A 128 4.44 3.18 -7.69
N PRO A 129 5.57 3.81 -7.96
CA PRO A 129 6.86 3.45 -7.38
C PRO A 129 7.05 4.03 -5.97
N VAL A 130 8.07 3.55 -5.25
CA VAL A 130 8.61 4.28 -4.10
C VAL A 130 9.19 5.60 -4.58
N LEU A 131 8.71 6.70 -4.02
CA LEU A 131 9.21 8.05 -4.32
C LEU A 131 10.29 8.45 -3.32
N SER A 132 11.40 8.97 -3.82
CA SER A 132 12.50 9.51 -3.00
C SER A 132 13.28 10.55 -3.79
N GLY A 133 14.01 11.41 -3.09
CA GLY A 133 14.85 12.43 -3.70
C GLY A 133 14.10 13.34 -4.66
N GLU A 134 14.64 13.55 -5.85
CA GLU A 134 14.08 14.46 -6.87
C GLU A 134 12.72 14.02 -7.43
N ARG A 135 12.41 12.71 -7.38
CA ARG A 135 11.12 12.19 -7.83
C ARG A 135 9.97 12.50 -6.87
N LEU A 136 10.28 13.01 -5.69
CA LEU A 136 9.30 13.29 -4.66
C LEU A 136 8.94 14.78 -4.71
N SER A 137 7.75 15.08 -5.20
CA SER A 137 7.16 16.41 -5.29
C SER A 137 5.67 16.37 -4.95
N GLN A 138 5.09 17.50 -4.59
CA GLN A 138 3.64 17.62 -4.40
C GLN A 138 2.88 17.11 -5.64
N SER A 139 3.33 17.50 -6.83
CA SER A 139 2.70 17.09 -8.09
C SER A 139 2.79 15.59 -8.36
N SER A 140 3.91 14.93 -8.00
CA SER A 140 4.02 13.46 -8.14
C SER A 140 3.04 12.75 -7.20
N VAL A 141 2.89 13.21 -5.96
CA VAL A 141 1.92 12.66 -5.00
C VAL A 141 0.49 12.84 -5.51
N SER A 142 0.14 14.07 -5.90
CA SER A 142 -1.20 14.37 -6.45
C SER A 142 -1.49 13.57 -7.73
N ALA A 143 -0.54 13.46 -8.65
CA ALA A 143 -0.71 12.72 -9.91
C ALA A 143 -0.95 11.22 -9.68
N ILE A 144 -0.17 10.59 -8.80
CA ILE A 144 -0.36 9.16 -8.49
C ILE A 144 -1.70 8.95 -7.78
N LEU A 145 -2.07 9.81 -6.84
CA LEU A 145 -3.37 9.72 -6.18
C LEU A 145 -4.52 9.90 -7.19
N ALA A 146 -4.40 10.81 -8.15
CA ALA A 146 -5.43 11.02 -9.16
C ALA A 146 -5.74 9.75 -9.96
N THR A 147 -4.75 8.87 -10.18
CA THR A 147 -4.97 7.63 -10.93
C THR A 147 -5.95 6.67 -10.24
N ILE A 148 -6.10 6.74 -8.92
CA ILE A 148 -7.05 5.92 -8.16
C ILE A 148 -8.51 6.30 -8.51
N GLY A 149 -8.77 7.57 -8.81
CA GLY A 149 -10.08 8.12 -9.10
C GLY A 149 -10.57 7.92 -10.53
N LEU A 150 -9.78 7.32 -11.40
CA LEU A 150 -10.17 7.05 -12.79
C LEU A 150 -11.07 5.82 -12.87
N ASN A 151 -12.16 5.93 -13.63
CA ASN A 151 -13.07 4.79 -13.85
C ASN A 151 -12.48 3.75 -14.79
N CYS A 152 -11.67 4.20 -15.75
CA CYS A 152 -11.06 3.31 -16.72
C CYS A 152 -9.57 3.15 -16.45
N GLU A 153 -9.16 1.94 -16.12
CA GLU A 153 -7.76 1.55 -15.99
C GLU A 153 -7.08 1.29 -17.36
N CYS A 154 -7.82 1.47 -18.45
CA CYS A 154 -7.39 1.04 -19.79
C CYS A 154 -6.21 1.84 -20.35
N GLY A 155 -5.99 3.07 -19.87
CA GLY A 155 -4.89 3.95 -20.29
C GLY A 155 -3.70 3.96 -19.33
N LEU A 156 -3.80 3.31 -18.18
CA LEU A 156 -2.75 3.27 -17.18
C LEU A 156 -1.79 2.10 -17.45
N ASP A 157 -0.51 2.33 -17.22
CA ASP A 157 0.42 1.22 -17.14
C ASP A 157 -0.03 0.29 -16.00
N ARG A 158 -0.60 -0.86 -16.36
CA ARG A 158 -1.08 -1.86 -15.41
C ARG A 158 -0.05 -2.25 -14.35
N LYS A 159 1.25 -2.06 -14.64
CA LYS A 159 2.32 -2.26 -13.67
C LYS A 159 2.20 -1.35 -12.45
N TRP A 160 1.66 -0.14 -12.61
CA TRP A 160 1.45 0.78 -11.50
C TRP A 160 0.34 0.33 -10.56
N MET A 161 -0.70 -0.29 -11.11
CA MET A 161 -1.84 -0.77 -10.33
C MET A 161 -1.66 -2.20 -9.82
N GLN A 162 -0.66 -2.90 -10.31
CA GLN A 162 -0.27 -4.24 -9.86
C GLN A 162 0.82 -4.22 -8.79
N GLY A 163 1.00 -3.10 -8.10
CA GLY A 163 1.97 -2.97 -7.04
C GLY A 163 1.82 -4.05 -5.96
N VAL A 164 2.84 -4.21 -5.17
CA VAL A 164 2.90 -5.21 -4.10
C VAL A 164 1.69 -5.06 -3.18
N MET A 165 1.07 -6.18 -2.84
CA MET A 165 0.07 -6.20 -1.77
C MET A 165 0.78 -6.32 -0.42
N VAL A 166 0.40 -5.46 0.49
CA VAL A 166 0.86 -5.54 1.87
C VAL A 166 0.41 -6.87 2.48
N PRO A 167 1.30 -7.63 3.12
CA PRO A 167 0.93 -8.84 3.85
C PRO A 167 -0.09 -8.48 4.95
N LEU A 168 -1.22 -9.16 4.96
CA LEU A 168 -2.35 -8.86 5.82
C LEU A 168 -2.81 -10.09 6.56
N LYS A 169 -2.94 -9.95 7.88
CA LYS A 169 -3.78 -10.83 8.68
C LYS A 169 -5.17 -10.18 8.75
N TRP A 170 -6.11 -10.73 7.98
CA TRP A 170 -7.49 -10.28 8.00
C TRP A 170 -8.21 -11.02 9.12
N ASP A 171 -8.51 -10.32 10.21
CA ASP A 171 -9.37 -10.85 11.25
C ASP A 171 -10.84 -10.98 10.76
N ARG A 172 -11.64 -11.72 11.50
CA ARG A 172 -13.02 -12.03 11.13
C ARG A 172 -13.87 -10.76 11.00
N ASP A 173 -13.66 -9.80 11.90
CA ASP A 173 -14.48 -8.58 11.97
C ASP A 173 -14.21 -7.69 10.76
N ARG A 174 -12.93 -7.55 10.36
CA ARG A 174 -12.56 -6.83 9.13
C ARG A 174 -13.09 -7.48 7.88
N LYS A 175 -13.05 -8.81 7.81
CA LYS A 175 -13.63 -9.53 6.66
C LYS A 175 -15.12 -9.25 6.53
N GLN A 176 -15.85 -9.23 7.63
CA GLN A 176 -17.28 -8.91 7.64
C GLN A 176 -17.55 -7.45 7.26
N GLU A 177 -16.76 -6.50 7.78
CA GLU A 177 -16.89 -5.09 7.43
C GLU A 177 -16.65 -4.86 5.93
N ILE A 178 -15.63 -5.49 5.38
CA ILE A 178 -15.32 -5.45 3.94
C ILE A 178 -16.46 -6.06 3.13
N ALA A 179 -16.95 -7.23 3.53
CA ALA A 179 -18.07 -7.87 2.85
C ALA A 179 -19.32 -6.97 2.83
N LYS A 180 -19.59 -6.29 3.94
CA LYS A 180 -20.68 -5.32 4.04
C LYS A 180 -20.50 -4.12 3.11
N GLN A 181 -19.30 -3.56 3.04
CA GLN A 181 -19.01 -2.40 2.18
C GLN A 181 -19.02 -2.76 0.69
N LEU A 182 -18.57 -3.96 0.33
CA LEU A 182 -18.56 -4.42 -1.05
C LEU A 182 -19.94 -4.94 -1.52
N GLY A 183 -20.87 -5.19 -0.59
CA GLY A 183 -22.13 -5.83 -0.92
C GLY A 183 -22.03 -7.33 -1.25
N PHE A 184 -20.85 -7.93 -1.15
CA PHE A 184 -20.62 -9.35 -1.34
C PHE A 184 -19.48 -9.87 -0.47
N ASN A 185 -19.48 -11.16 -0.15
CA ASN A 185 -18.37 -11.78 0.58
C ASN A 185 -17.24 -12.20 -0.38
N PRO A 186 -16.07 -11.51 -0.38
CA PRO A 186 -14.97 -11.84 -1.27
C PRO A 186 -14.31 -13.20 -0.99
N GLU A 187 -14.64 -13.82 0.14
CA GLU A 187 -14.15 -15.16 0.50
C GLU A 187 -15.17 -16.27 0.23
N SER A 188 -16.34 -15.93 -0.30
CA SER A 188 -17.28 -16.99 -0.71
C SER A 188 -16.67 -17.87 -1.77
N PRO A 189 -16.94 -19.19 -1.78
CA PRO A 189 -16.38 -20.12 -2.74
C PRO A 189 -16.64 -19.69 -4.18
N GLU A 190 -17.82 -19.15 -4.47
CA GLU A 190 -18.22 -18.68 -5.80
C GLU A 190 -17.34 -17.53 -6.28
N ILE A 191 -17.16 -16.50 -5.45
CA ILE A 191 -16.31 -15.36 -5.78
C ILE A 191 -14.83 -15.77 -5.91
N ARG A 192 -14.36 -16.69 -5.07
CA ARG A 192 -12.98 -17.21 -5.19
C ARG A 192 -12.76 -17.97 -6.49
N ILE A 193 -13.73 -18.74 -6.93
CA ILE A 193 -13.68 -19.45 -8.21
C ILE A 193 -13.67 -18.44 -9.36
N GLU A 194 -14.57 -17.46 -9.35
CA GLU A 194 -14.66 -16.42 -10.37
C GLU A 194 -13.36 -15.61 -10.45
N MET A 195 -12.84 -15.16 -9.32
CA MET A 195 -11.55 -14.45 -9.26
C MET A 195 -10.39 -15.30 -9.76
N SER A 196 -10.37 -16.59 -9.43
CA SER A 196 -9.34 -17.50 -9.93
C SER A 196 -9.42 -17.66 -11.45
N GLN A 197 -10.61 -17.71 -12.00
CA GLN A 197 -10.82 -17.79 -13.46
C GLN A 197 -10.40 -16.49 -14.15
N ILE A 198 -10.70 -15.33 -13.58
CA ILE A 198 -10.28 -14.03 -14.09
C ILE A 198 -8.75 -13.91 -14.09
N LEU A 199 -8.11 -14.32 -13.01
CA LEU A 199 -6.65 -14.32 -12.89
C LEU A 199 -6.00 -15.31 -13.87
N ALA A 200 -6.59 -16.48 -14.07
CA ALA A 200 -6.10 -17.47 -15.02
C ALA A 200 -6.23 -16.98 -16.48
N LYS A 201 -7.31 -16.25 -16.81
CA LYS A 201 -7.53 -15.66 -18.13
C LYS A 201 -6.71 -14.39 -18.39
N GLY A 202 -6.27 -13.72 -17.35
CA GLY A 202 -5.47 -12.48 -17.40
C GLY A 202 -3.96 -12.68 -17.42
N GLY A 203 -3.46 -13.88 -17.69
CA GLY A 203 -2.03 -14.15 -17.89
C GLY A 203 -1.43 -13.30 -19.01
N PRO A 204 -0.14 -12.94 -18.95
CA PRO A 204 0.49 -12.07 -19.93
C PRO A 204 0.43 -12.69 -21.32
N GLY A 205 -0.44 -12.17 -22.18
CA GLY A 205 -0.46 -12.53 -23.60
C GLY A 205 -1.81 -12.81 -24.25
N GLN A 206 -2.92 -12.85 -23.54
CA GLN A 206 -4.21 -13.03 -24.19
C GLN A 206 -5.03 -11.74 -24.21
N GLY A 207 -4.82 -10.94 -25.25
CA GLY A 207 -5.68 -9.83 -25.59
C GLY A 207 -7.13 -10.31 -25.80
N ILE A 208 -8.06 -9.71 -25.09
CA ILE A 208 -9.49 -9.90 -25.29
C ILE A 208 -9.80 -9.49 -26.73
N LYS A 209 -10.05 -10.47 -27.60
CA LYS A 209 -10.64 -10.21 -28.92
C LYS A 209 -12.05 -9.64 -28.66
N ARG A 210 -12.23 -8.34 -28.91
CA ARG A 210 -13.55 -7.75 -28.98
C ARG A 210 -14.29 -8.40 -30.15
N SER A 211 -15.32 -9.22 -29.86
CA SER A 211 -16.31 -9.56 -30.86
C SER A 211 -17.10 -8.30 -31.19
N LYS A 212 -17.02 -7.88 -32.44
CA LYS A 212 -17.94 -6.87 -32.99
C LYS A 212 -19.34 -7.49 -33.01
N ILE A 213 -20.26 -6.80 -32.35
CA ILE A 213 -21.70 -6.88 -32.63
C ILE A 213 -22.06 -5.68 -33.47
#